data_194605fb15d888ad0f7ea299c271904b
#
_entry.id   194605fb15d888ad0f7ea299c271904b
#
_cell.length_a   1.000
_cell.length_b   1.000
_cell.length_c   1.000
_cell.angle_alpha   90.00
_cell.angle_beta   90.00
_cell.angle_gamma   90.00
#
_symmetry.space_group_name_H-M   'P 1'
#
loop_
_entity.id
_entity.type
_entity.pdbx_description
1 polymer ?
#
loop_
_entity_poly.entity_id
_entity_poly.type
_entity_poly.pdbx_seq_one_letter_code
_entity_poly.pdbx_strand_id
1 'polypeptide(L)'
;MSIYVIGDLHLPFGVNKPMDVFGEDVPNSENIKNANGEYIIPGSSIRGVLHAQMKKIEKYINKSGLVDKAFGYGGERAAEGKKGNLICNDTVIDCEKQMDVIRNRIHIDKFTGGVIHGHKFREKNVAGKVRFEFEIQDDGNADKTAALLLFALRDMAMGIINVGNGYATGKGFISNSTIIIESMGKVGMISKADIIYKDNENIEVSDNENVLAKVM
;
A
#
# COMPACT_ATOMS: atom_id res chain seq x y z
N MET A 1 -3.40 -15.97 -9.42
CA MET A 1 -3.24 -14.68 -10.14
C MET A 1 -2.33 -13.81 -9.32
N SER A 2 -1.35 -13.17 -9.94
CA SER A 2 -0.45 -12.24 -9.27
C SER A 2 -0.65 -10.85 -9.85
N ILE A 3 -0.72 -9.84 -8.98
CA ILE A 3 -0.86 -8.44 -9.37
C ILE A 3 0.30 -7.67 -8.77
N TYR A 4 0.98 -6.89 -9.57
CA TYR A 4 2.10 -6.06 -9.15
C TYR A 4 1.77 -4.60 -9.35
N VAL A 5 2.21 -3.75 -8.44
CA VAL A 5 2.20 -2.29 -8.61
C VAL A 5 3.63 -1.79 -8.46
N ILE A 6 4.16 -1.21 -9.52
CA ILE A 6 5.48 -0.61 -9.54
C ILE A 6 5.29 0.90 -9.61
N GLY A 7 5.99 1.65 -8.80
CA GLY A 7 5.88 3.11 -8.83
C GLY A 7 6.92 3.79 -7.96
N ASP A 8 6.93 5.12 -8.04
CA ASP A 8 7.78 5.98 -7.23
C ASP A 8 7.04 6.38 -5.95
N LEU A 9 7.52 5.92 -4.81
CA LEU A 9 6.99 6.31 -3.51
C LEU A 9 7.51 7.72 -3.18
N HIS A 10 6.61 8.69 -3.24
CA HIS A 10 6.92 10.06 -2.85
C HIS A 10 6.70 10.27 -1.36
N LEU A 11 7.76 10.75 -0.75
CA LEU A 11 7.88 11.33 0.60
C LEU A 11 6.80 10.96 1.64
N PRO A 12 7.22 10.88 2.75
CA PRO A 12 8.09 9.95 3.41
C PRO A 12 7.25 8.95 4.15
N PHE A 13 7.43 7.74 3.78
CA PHE A 13 6.85 6.65 4.52
C PHE A 13 7.54 6.59 5.89
N GLY A 14 6.77 6.65 6.96
CA GLY A 14 7.25 6.45 8.32
C GLY A 14 6.31 5.49 9.04
N VAL A 15 6.84 4.42 9.58
CA VAL A 15 6.17 3.63 10.60
C VAL A 15 6.74 4.06 11.93
N ASN A 16 5.90 4.47 12.86
CA ASN A 16 6.34 4.86 14.19
C ASN A 16 6.97 3.66 14.89
N LYS A 17 8.28 3.72 15.08
CA LYS A 17 8.97 2.82 15.99
C LYS A 17 8.71 3.33 17.41
N PRO A 18 8.29 2.48 18.36
CA PRO A 18 8.21 2.89 19.77
C PRO A 18 9.57 3.41 20.21
N MET A 19 9.59 4.52 20.91
CA MET A 19 10.82 5.13 21.40
C MET A 19 11.32 4.38 22.62
N ASP A 20 12.43 3.65 22.44
CA ASP A 20 13.22 3.12 23.57
C ASP A 20 14.58 3.83 23.72
N VAL A 21 14.89 4.83 22.90
CA VAL A 21 16.20 5.48 22.90
C VAL A 21 16.03 6.98 23.03
N PHE A 22 16.45 7.51 24.18
CA PHE A 22 16.61 8.94 24.43
C PHE A 22 17.98 9.39 23.95
N GLY A 23 18.03 10.29 22.97
CA GLY A 23 19.23 10.94 22.50
C GLY A 23 18.90 12.11 21.59
N GLU A 24 19.69 13.19 21.65
CA GLU A 24 19.42 14.41 20.86
C GLU A 24 19.50 14.19 19.35
N ASP A 25 20.20 13.14 18.90
CA ASP A 25 20.44 12.87 17.49
C ASP A 25 19.64 11.68 16.93
N VAL A 26 18.79 11.06 17.74
CA VAL A 26 17.98 9.90 17.31
C VAL A 26 16.62 10.37 16.81
N PRO A 27 16.18 9.96 15.62
CA PRO A 27 14.83 10.25 15.13
C PRO A 27 13.76 9.63 16.02
N ASN A 28 12.72 10.39 16.36
CA ASN A 28 11.57 9.90 17.12
C ASN A 28 10.73 8.89 16.32
N SER A 29 10.83 8.93 15.02
CA SER A 29 10.20 7.94 14.15
C SER A 29 11.11 7.60 12.98
N GLU A 30 11.30 6.32 12.74
CA GLU A 30 12.10 5.76 11.66
C GLU A 30 11.32 4.65 10.96
N ASN A 31 11.62 4.41 9.69
CA ASN A 31 11.02 3.32 8.93
C ASN A 31 11.52 1.95 9.41
N ILE A 32 10.66 0.95 9.29
CA ILE A 32 11.00 -0.43 9.59
C ILE A 32 12.02 -0.93 8.56
N LYS A 33 12.98 -1.71 9.06
CA LYS A 33 13.97 -2.40 8.24
C LYS A 33 13.81 -3.91 8.38
N ASN A 34 14.14 -4.63 7.33
CA ASN A 34 14.26 -6.09 7.37
C ASN A 34 15.61 -6.50 8.00
N ALA A 35 15.84 -7.81 8.10
CA ALA A 35 17.09 -8.37 8.64
C ALA A 35 18.36 -7.98 7.85
N ASN A 36 18.20 -7.63 6.57
CA ASN A 36 19.29 -7.18 5.70
C ASN A 36 19.57 -5.67 5.82
N GLY A 37 18.80 -4.94 6.67
CA GLY A 37 18.92 -3.49 6.84
C GLY A 37 18.22 -2.67 5.78
N GLU A 38 17.45 -3.28 4.87
CA GLU A 38 16.69 -2.60 3.83
C GLU A 38 15.38 -2.06 4.39
N TYR A 39 14.98 -0.86 3.97
CA TYR A 39 13.69 -0.29 4.35
C TYR A 39 12.54 -1.07 3.72
N ILE A 40 11.54 -1.40 4.50
CA ILE A 40 10.39 -2.16 4.05
C ILE A 40 9.06 -1.48 4.40
N ILE A 41 8.06 -1.78 3.58
CA ILE A 41 6.65 -1.56 3.87
C ILE A 41 6.06 -2.93 4.22
N PRO A 42 5.67 -3.18 5.48
CA PRO A 42 5.06 -4.45 5.84
C PRO A 42 3.78 -4.71 5.05
N GLY A 43 3.60 -5.93 4.59
CA GLY A 43 2.38 -6.36 3.88
C GLY A 43 1.11 -6.12 4.71
N SER A 44 1.22 -6.20 6.03
CA SER A 44 0.12 -5.86 6.96
C SER A 44 -0.31 -4.40 6.88
N SER A 45 0.63 -3.47 6.66
CA SER A 45 0.34 -2.04 6.48
C SER A 45 -0.39 -1.78 5.17
N ILE A 46 0.08 -2.39 4.08
CA ILE A 46 -0.56 -2.31 2.75
C ILE A 46 -1.96 -2.93 2.82
N ARG A 47 -2.06 -4.12 3.43
CA ARG A 47 -3.33 -4.83 3.64
C ARG A 47 -4.36 -3.96 4.35
N GLY A 48 -3.96 -3.23 5.40
CA GLY A 48 -4.86 -2.34 6.15
C GLY A 48 -5.43 -1.21 5.29
N VAL A 49 -4.59 -0.57 4.49
CA VAL A 49 -5.00 0.51 3.57
C VAL A 49 -5.95 -0.02 2.49
N LEU A 50 -5.58 -1.13 1.85
CA LEU A 50 -6.42 -1.75 0.81
C LEU A 50 -7.76 -2.24 1.37
N HIS A 51 -7.76 -2.88 2.54
CA HIS A 51 -8.98 -3.33 3.20
C HIS A 51 -9.94 -2.16 3.45
N ALA A 52 -9.44 -1.04 3.97
CA ALA A 52 -10.25 0.16 4.22
C ALA A 52 -10.84 0.74 2.92
N GLN A 53 -10.04 0.80 1.85
CA GLN A 53 -10.49 1.31 0.56
C GLN A 53 -11.47 0.35 -0.12
N MET A 54 -11.17 -0.93 -0.16
CA MET A 54 -12.05 -1.95 -0.74
C MET A 54 -13.41 -2.00 -0.03
N LYS A 55 -13.46 -1.78 1.29
CA LYS A 55 -14.74 -1.64 2.02
C LYS A 55 -15.56 -0.43 1.58
N LYS A 56 -14.91 0.70 1.29
CA LYS A 56 -15.61 1.88 0.75
C LYS A 56 -16.18 1.59 -0.63
N ILE A 57 -15.37 0.95 -1.51
CA ILE A 57 -15.79 0.58 -2.86
C ILE A 57 -16.96 -0.42 -2.80
N GLU A 58 -16.86 -1.47 -1.98
CA GLU A 58 -17.91 -2.47 -1.78
C GLU A 58 -19.24 -1.84 -1.37
N LYS A 59 -19.20 -0.88 -0.45
CA LYS A 59 -20.39 -0.12 -0.05
C LYS A 59 -20.95 0.71 -1.17
N TYR A 60 -20.09 1.35 -1.98
CA TYR A 60 -20.52 2.17 -3.10
C TYR A 60 -21.20 1.37 -4.20
N ILE A 61 -20.71 0.19 -4.52
CA ILE A 61 -21.31 -0.70 -5.54
C ILE A 61 -22.49 -1.53 -5.01
N ASN A 62 -22.93 -1.31 -3.78
CA ASN A 62 -24.02 -2.06 -3.13
C ASN A 62 -23.84 -3.59 -3.17
N LYS A 63 -22.61 -4.06 -3.02
CA LYS A 63 -22.27 -5.48 -2.84
C LYS A 63 -21.83 -5.70 -1.40
N SER A 64 -21.96 -6.91 -0.89
CA SER A 64 -21.52 -7.26 0.46
C SER A 64 -20.79 -8.59 0.47
N GLY A 65 -19.83 -8.72 1.38
CA GLY A 65 -19.08 -9.95 1.59
C GLY A 65 -17.95 -10.21 0.58
N LEU A 66 -17.64 -9.29 -0.33
CA LEU A 66 -16.50 -9.42 -1.24
C LEU A 66 -15.18 -9.17 -0.50
N VAL A 67 -15.16 -8.16 0.37
CA VAL A 67 -13.98 -7.85 1.20
C VAL A 67 -13.69 -8.98 2.18
N ASP A 68 -14.72 -9.57 2.77
CA ASP A 68 -14.55 -10.71 3.66
C ASP A 68 -13.99 -11.95 2.94
N LYS A 69 -14.29 -12.12 1.66
CA LYS A 69 -13.68 -13.18 0.83
C LYS A 69 -12.21 -12.87 0.53
N ALA A 70 -11.88 -11.61 0.25
CA ALA A 70 -10.53 -11.18 -0.04
C ALA A 70 -9.63 -11.27 1.19
N PHE A 71 -10.08 -10.72 2.31
CA PHE A 71 -9.25 -10.60 3.51
C PHE A 71 -9.51 -11.64 4.59
N GLY A 72 -10.61 -12.35 4.49
CA GLY A 72 -11.08 -13.24 5.54
C GLY A 72 -11.74 -12.47 6.68
N TYR A 73 -12.30 -13.23 7.60
CA TYR A 73 -12.90 -12.69 8.83
C TYR A 73 -12.64 -13.61 10.01
N GLY A 74 -12.55 -13.04 11.21
CA GLY A 74 -12.48 -13.77 12.45
C GLY A 74 -13.89 -14.07 12.96
N GLY A 75 -14.11 -15.25 13.54
CA GLY A 75 -15.31 -15.59 14.30
C GLY A 75 -15.05 -15.49 15.81
N GLU A 76 -16.11 -15.49 16.61
CA GLU A 76 -15.99 -15.54 18.08
C GLU A 76 -15.30 -16.83 18.55
N ARG A 77 -15.41 -17.90 17.76
CA ARG A 77 -14.68 -19.15 17.94
C ARG A 77 -13.70 -19.34 16.78
N ALA A 78 -12.51 -19.88 17.06
CA ALA A 78 -11.48 -20.12 16.05
C ALA A 78 -11.99 -20.94 14.84
N ALA A 79 -12.98 -21.78 15.03
CA ALA A 79 -13.61 -22.60 13.98
C ALA A 79 -14.55 -21.80 13.05
N GLU A 80 -14.97 -20.61 13.43
CA GLU A 80 -15.92 -19.78 12.67
C GLU A 80 -15.22 -18.79 11.72
N GLY A 81 -13.92 -18.58 11.91
CA GLY A 81 -13.12 -17.72 11.05
C GLY A 81 -12.87 -18.31 9.67
N LYS A 82 -12.81 -17.48 8.65
CA LYS A 82 -12.46 -17.88 7.29
C LYS A 82 -11.24 -17.11 6.80
N LYS A 83 -10.24 -17.83 6.26
CA LYS A 83 -9.07 -17.25 5.62
C LYS A 83 -9.50 -16.57 4.31
N GLY A 84 -8.96 -15.37 4.05
CA GLY A 84 -9.13 -14.70 2.77
C GLY A 84 -8.22 -15.29 1.69
N ASN A 85 -8.51 -14.96 0.43
CA ASN A 85 -7.76 -15.42 -0.72
C ASN A 85 -6.69 -14.41 -1.21
N LEU A 86 -6.64 -13.19 -0.62
CA LEU A 86 -5.66 -12.16 -0.96
C LEU A 86 -4.46 -12.19 0.00
N ILE A 87 -3.27 -12.30 -0.57
CA ILE A 87 -1.99 -12.21 0.13
C ILE A 87 -1.32 -10.90 -0.28
N CYS A 88 -0.85 -10.15 0.71
CA CYS A 88 -0.08 -8.92 0.51
C CYS A 88 1.32 -9.17 1.06
N ASN A 89 2.32 -9.13 0.19
CA ASN A 89 3.71 -9.37 0.56
C ASN A 89 4.38 -8.11 1.12
N ASP A 90 5.43 -8.29 1.92
CA ASP A 90 6.29 -7.20 2.34
C ASP A 90 6.98 -6.60 1.12
N THR A 91 7.11 -5.29 1.09
CA THR A 91 7.70 -4.56 -0.03
C THR A 91 8.99 -3.88 0.40
N VAL A 92 10.09 -4.15 -0.29
CA VAL A 92 11.34 -3.41 -0.12
C VAL A 92 11.22 -2.07 -0.83
N ILE A 93 11.71 -1.01 -0.18
CA ILE A 93 11.84 0.32 -0.77
C ILE A 93 13.25 0.41 -1.35
N ASP A 94 13.37 0.48 -2.66
CA ASP A 94 14.65 0.72 -3.34
C ASP A 94 14.99 2.21 -3.23
N CYS A 95 15.79 2.52 -2.20
CA CYS A 95 16.21 3.87 -1.90
C CYS A 95 17.53 4.16 -2.61
N GLU A 96 17.57 5.15 -3.47
CA GLU A 96 18.84 5.75 -3.88
C GLU A 96 19.52 6.38 -2.65
N LYS A 97 20.84 6.21 -2.53
CA LYS A 97 21.66 6.48 -1.33
C LYS A 97 21.53 7.86 -0.66
N GLN A 98 20.75 8.79 -1.22
CA GLN A 98 20.62 10.17 -0.74
C GLN A 98 19.20 10.60 -0.33
N MET A 99 18.24 9.68 -0.27
CA MET A 99 16.84 10.05 -0.01
C MET A 99 16.38 9.89 1.46
N ASP A 100 17.32 9.75 2.38
CA ASP A 100 17.04 9.81 3.81
C ASP A 100 16.87 11.28 4.25
N VAL A 101 15.64 11.72 4.42
CA VAL A 101 15.35 13.10 4.85
C VAL A 101 14.93 13.13 6.30
N ILE A 102 15.75 13.75 7.15
CA ILE A 102 15.37 14.03 8.54
C ILE A 102 14.64 15.37 8.59
N ARG A 103 13.41 15.37 9.05
CA ARG A 103 12.60 16.57 9.26
C ARG A 103 12.38 16.81 10.73
N ASN A 104 12.68 18.03 11.16
CA ASN A 104 12.32 18.51 12.49
C ASN A 104 10.88 19.03 12.44
N ARG A 105 10.07 18.62 13.40
CA ARG A 105 8.70 19.10 13.60
C ARG A 105 8.55 19.67 15.00
N ILE A 106 7.65 20.62 15.13
CA ILE A 106 7.28 21.25 16.40
C ILE A 106 5.76 21.21 16.54
N HIS A 107 5.31 21.13 17.76
CA HIS A 107 3.90 21.31 18.06
C HIS A 107 3.65 22.79 18.40
N ILE A 108 2.70 23.38 17.70
CA ILE A 108 2.30 24.78 17.92
C ILE A 108 1.04 24.79 18.79
N ASP A 109 1.07 25.58 19.84
CA ASP A 109 -0.09 25.84 20.68
C ASP A 109 -1.13 26.65 19.89
N LYS A 110 -2.36 26.13 19.82
CA LYS A 110 -3.43 26.75 19.03
C LYS A 110 -3.93 28.08 19.58
N PHE A 111 -3.68 28.37 20.86
CA PHE A 111 -4.13 29.61 21.51
C PHE A 111 -3.07 30.71 21.44
N THR A 112 -1.83 30.36 21.71
CA THR A 112 -0.73 31.32 21.77
C THR A 112 0.00 31.49 20.45
N GLY A 113 -0.14 30.52 19.53
CA GLY A 113 0.66 30.43 18.30
C GLY A 113 2.13 30.14 18.56
N GLY A 114 2.53 29.94 19.81
CA GLY A 114 3.91 29.62 20.20
C GLY A 114 4.20 28.10 20.15
N VAL A 115 5.50 27.78 20.21
CA VAL A 115 5.96 26.38 20.28
C VAL A 115 5.72 25.85 21.68
N ILE A 116 5.08 24.69 21.79
CA ILE A 116 4.93 23.98 23.06
C ILE A 116 6.30 23.45 23.48
N HIS A 117 6.76 23.84 24.67
CA HIS A 117 8.05 23.42 25.19
C HIS A 117 8.14 21.89 25.31
N GLY A 118 9.27 21.30 24.89
CA GLY A 118 9.47 19.86 24.90
C GLY A 118 8.80 19.06 23.77
N HIS A 119 8.02 19.71 22.88
CA HIS A 119 7.31 19.08 21.78
C HIS A 119 8.03 19.24 20.43
N LYS A 120 9.35 19.11 20.42
CA LYS A 120 10.16 18.96 19.19
C LYS A 120 10.34 17.48 18.92
N PHE A 121 10.05 17.04 17.70
CA PHE A 121 10.29 15.66 17.30
C PHE A 121 10.92 15.60 15.90
N ARG A 122 11.70 14.56 15.68
CA ARG A 122 12.41 14.30 14.44
C ARG A 122 11.79 13.10 13.75
N GLU A 123 11.51 13.22 12.47
CA GLU A 123 11.05 12.14 11.63
C GLU A 123 12.14 11.84 10.58
N LYS A 124 12.52 10.58 10.48
CA LYS A 124 13.33 10.10 9.37
C LYS A 124 12.40 9.51 8.33
N ASN A 125 12.43 10.07 7.14
CA ASN A 125 11.55 9.73 6.04
C ASN A 125 12.37 9.15 4.89
N VAL A 126 11.79 8.19 4.18
CA VAL A 126 12.42 7.49 3.07
C VAL A 126 11.55 7.62 1.83
N ALA A 127 12.18 7.88 0.70
CA ALA A 127 11.55 7.84 -0.61
C ALA A 127 12.33 6.88 -1.52
N GLY A 128 11.67 6.31 -2.50
CA GLY A 128 12.32 5.38 -3.42
C GLY A 128 11.33 4.65 -4.32
N LYS A 129 11.84 3.74 -5.12
CA LYS A 129 11.01 2.88 -5.95
C LYS A 129 10.43 1.75 -5.13
N VAL A 130 9.20 1.39 -5.40
CA VAL A 130 8.50 0.29 -4.75
C VAL A 130 7.89 -0.65 -5.78
N ARG A 131 7.86 -1.92 -5.43
CA ARG A 131 7.14 -2.95 -6.16
C ARG A 131 6.28 -3.71 -5.18
N PHE A 132 5.01 -3.35 -5.10
CA PHE A 132 4.03 -4.12 -4.33
C PHE A 132 3.67 -5.39 -5.08
N GLU A 133 3.55 -6.48 -4.34
CA GLU A 133 3.17 -7.78 -4.87
C GLU A 133 1.96 -8.32 -4.11
N PHE A 134 0.95 -8.70 -4.88
CA PHE A 134 -0.30 -9.25 -4.39
C PHE A 134 -0.55 -10.60 -5.06
N GLU A 135 -0.85 -11.60 -4.26
CA GLU A 135 -1.23 -12.92 -4.75
C GLU A 135 -2.69 -13.20 -4.43
N ILE A 136 -3.43 -13.66 -5.42
CA ILE A 136 -4.83 -14.07 -5.24
C ILE A 136 -4.90 -15.58 -5.47
N GLN A 137 -5.25 -16.30 -4.40
CA GLN A 137 -5.48 -17.74 -4.44
C GLN A 137 -6.82 -18.01 -5.10
N ASP A 138 -6.88 -19.06 -5.94
CA ASP A 138 -8.13 -19.47 -6.58
C ASP A 138 -9.00 -20.25 -5.60
N ASP A 139 -10.09 -19.62 -5.18
CA ASP A 139 -11.13 -20.19 -4.32
C ASP A 139 -12.53 -20.10 -4.96
N GLY A 140 -12.57 -19.89 -6.29
CA GLY A 140 -13.79 -19.63 -7.04
C GLY A 140 -14.31 -18.18 -6.93
N ASN A 141 -13.60 -17.29 -6.23
CA ASN A 141 -13.91 -15.86 -6.13
C ASN A 141 -12.71 -14.98 -6.55
N ALA A 142 -11.66 -15.57 -7.09
CA ALA A 142 -10.43 -14.88 -7.46
C ALA A 142 -10.68 -13.67 -8.36
N ASP A 143 -11.54 -13.81 -9.39
CA ASP A 143 -11.85 -12.71 -10.31
C ASP A 143 -12.54 -11.54 -9.62
N LYS A 144 -13.47 -11.81 -8.69
CA LYS A 144 -14.16 -10.76 -7.93
C LYS A 144 -13.21 -10.04 -6.97
N THR A 145 -12.30 -10.79 -6.33
CA THR A 145 -11.25 -10.22 -5.48
C THR A 145 -10.31 -9.37 -6.33
N ALA A 146 -9.89 -9.86 -7.50
CA ALA A 146 -9.03 -9.14 -8.42
C ALA A 146 -9.67 -7.84 -8.91
N ALA A 147 -10.95 -7.88 -9.34
CA ALA A 147 -11.68 -6.69 -9.76
C ALA A 147 -11.73 -5.63 -8.65
N LEU A 148 -12.10 -6.03 -7.44
CA LEU A 148 -12.19 -5.12 -6.29
C LEU A 148 -10.81 -4.55 -5.91
N LEU A 149 -9.77 -5.39 -5.96
CA LEU A 149 -8.39 -4.98 -5.72
C LEU A 149 -7.93 -3.97 -6.78
N LEU A 150 -8.21 -4.20 -8.07
CA LEU A 150 -7.82 -3.29 -9.14
C LEU A 150 -8.43 -1.89 -8.98
N PHE A 151 -9.67 -1.77 -8.53
CA PHE A 151 -10.24 -0.46 -8.20
C PHE A 151 -9.49 0.23 -7.06
N ALA A 152 -9.12 -0.51 -6.01
CA ALA A 152 -8.34 0.06 -4.91
C ALA A 152 -6.91 0.43 -5.34
N LEU A 153 -6.28 -0.37 -6.20
CA LEU A 153 -4.96 -0.08 -6.76
C LEU A 153 -4.98 1.11 -7.73
N ARG A 154 -6.05 1.28 -8.52
CA ARG A 154 -6.28 2.49 -9.31
C ARG A 154 -6.28 3.72 -8.40
N ASP A 155 -7.03 3.68 -7.31
CA ASP A 155 -7.11 4.80 -6.37
C ASP A 155 -5.74 5.09 -5.70
N MET A 156 -4.94 4.06 -5.48
CA MET A 156 -3.56 4.19 -5.02
C MET A 156 -2.66 4.82 -6.08
N ALA A 157 -2.74 4.36 -7.32
CA ALA A 157 -1.97 4.87 -8.46
C ALA A 157 -2.29 6.34 -8.78
N MET A 158 -3.53 6.75 -8.54
CA MET A 158 -3.99 8.15 -8.70
C MET A 158 -3.69 9.02 -7.46
N GLY A 159 -3.03 8.49 -6.42
CA GLY A 159 -2.70 9.24 -5.20
C GLY A 159 -3.92 9.55 -4.31
N ILE A 160 -5.07 8.91 -4.54
CA ILE A 160 -6.29 9.10 -3.73
C ILE A 160 -6.13 8.43 -2.36
N ILE A 161 -5.41 7.32 -2.31
CA ILE A 161 -5.06 6.63 -1.07
C ILE A 161 -3.54 6.52 -0.93
N ASN A 162 -3.07 6.73 0.27
CA ASN A 162 -1.65 6.76 0.59
C ASN A 162 -1.29 5.62 1.52
N VAL A 163 -0.04 5.18 1.47
CA VAL A 163 0.50 4.14 2.35
C VAL A 163 1.25 4.77 3.51
N GLY A 164 1.05 4.26 4.71
CA GLY A 164 1.76 4.67 5.91
C GLY A 164 1.17 5.87 6.64
N ASN A 165 1.98 6.47 7.52
CA ASN A 165 1.55 7.56 8.38
C ASN A 165 1.71 8.93 7.69
N GLY A 166 0.84 9.89 8.04
CA GLY A 166 0.97 11.29 7.60
C GLY A 166 0.34 11.57 6.24
N TYR A 167 -0.66 10.78 5.81
CA TYR A 167 -1.39 11.01 4.57
C TYR A 167 -1.97 12.44 4.48
N ALA A 168 -2.46 12.98 5.59
CA ALA A 168 -3.00 14.35 5.66
C ALA A 168 -1.94 15.44 5.42
N THR A 169 -0.66 15.09 5.44
CA THR A 169 0.47 15.98 5.15
C THR A 169 1.16 15.64 3.84
N GLY A 170 0.49 14.91 2.95
CA GLY A 170 0.97 14.57 1.61
C GLY A 170 2.05 13.49 1.59
N LYS A 171 2.05 12.58 2.58
CA LYS A 171 3.02 11.50 2.66
C LYS A 171 2.48 10.20 2.09
N GLY A 172 3.39 9.35 1.60
CA GLY A 172 3.09 7.96 1.24
C GLY A 172 2.25 7.78 -0.02
N PHE A 173 2.18 8.76 -0.90
CA PHE A 173 1.57 8.57 -2.20
C PHE A 173 2.55 7.97 -3.22
N ILE A 174 2.01 7.30 -4.22
CA ILE A 174 2.74 6.65 -5.29
C ILE A 174 2.46 7.40 -6.58
N SER A 175 3.50 7.69 -7.35
CA SER A 175 3.37 8.29 -8.68
C SER A 175 4.02 7.42 -9.74
N ASN A 176 3.82 7.76 -11.01
CA ASN A 176 4.37 7.05 -12.15
C ASN A 176 4.15 5.53 -12.05
N SER A 177 2.94 5.14 -11.68
CA SER A 177 2.66 3.75 -11.33
C SER A 177 2.26 2.92 -12.54
N THR A 178 2.73 1.69 -12.55
CA THR A 178 2.29 0.66 -13.49
C THR A 178 1.67 -0.49 -12.71
N ILE A 179 0.44 -0.85 -13.02
CA ILE A 179 -0.21 -2.04 -12.51
C ILE A 179 -0.03 -3.15 -13.52
N ILE A 180 0.59 -4.24 -13.09
CA ILE A 180 0.86 -5.43 -13.91
C ILE A 180 0.01 -6.57 -13.38
N ILE A 181 -0.76 -7.20 -14.23
CA ILE A 181 -1.61 -8.34 -13.89
C ILE A 181 -1.08 -9.56 -14.62
N GLU A 182 -0.75 -10.59 -13.87
CA GLU A 182 -0.31 -11.88 -14.41
C GLU A 182 -1.29 -12.98 -13.97
N SER A 183 -1.87 -13.67 -14.94
CA SER A 183 -2.74 -14.80 -14.71
C SER A 183 -2.12 -16.07 -15.27
N MET A 184 -1.94 -17.07 -14.43
CA MET A 184 -1.46 -18.38 -14.85
C MET A 184 -2.64 -19.20 -15.35
N GLY A 185 -2.65 -19.50 -16.65
CA GLY A 185 -3.65 -20.37 -17.27
C GLY A 185 -3.44 -21.85 -16.92
N LYS A 186 -4.44 -22.68 -17.24
CA LYS A 186 -4.42 -24.14 -16.94
C LYS A 186 -3.27 -24.93 -17.58
N VAL A 187 -2.57 -24.35 -18.55
CA VAL A 187 -1.47 -24.98 -19.30
C VAL A 187 -0.11 -24.35 -18.98
N GLY A 188 -0.02 -23.54 -17.89
CA GLY A 188 1.22 -22.87 -17.51
C GLY A 188 1.58 -21.66 -18.39
N MET A 189 0.70 -21.23 -19.27
CA MET A 189 0.88 -19.98 -20.02
C MET A 189 0.54 -18.79 -19.10
N ILE A 190 1.44 -17.80 -19.07
CA ILE A 190 1.23 -16.56 -18.32
C ILE A 190 0.61 -15.53 -19.27
N SER A 191 -0.60 -15.13 -18.96
CA SER A 191 -1.28 -14.03 -19.63
C SER A 191 -1.02 -12.73 -18.86
N LYS A 192 -0.68 -11.65 -19.57
CA LYS A 192 -0.25 -10.39 -18.96
C LYS A 192 -1.06 -9.20 -19.48
N ALA A 193 -1.44 -8.31 -18.55
CA ALA A 193 -1.97 -6.99 -18.87
C ALA A 193 -1.24 -5.93 -18.05
N ASP A 194 -0.95 -4.79 -18.67
CA ASP A 194 -0.28 -3.65 -18.05
C ASP A 194 -1.18 -2.42 -18.10
N ILE A 195 -1.35 -1.72 -16.98
CA ILE A 195 -2.04 -0.44 -16.90
C ILE A 195 -1.03 0.59 -16.38
N ILE A 196 -0.66 1.55 -17.21
CA ILE A 196 0.36 2.54 -16.91
C ILE A 196 -0.33 3.87 -16.60
N TYR A 197 -0.07 4.43 -15.43
CA TYR A 197 -0.51 5.74 -15.01
C TYR A 197 0.64 6.73 -15.18
N LYS A 198 0.61 7.49 -16.27
CA LYS A 198 1.54 8.60 -16.54
C LYS A 198 0.81 9.87 -16.15
N ASP A 199 1.23 10.53 -15.09
CA ASP A 199 0.51 11.65 -14.52
C ASP A 199 -0.98 11.34 -14.23
N ASN A 200 -1.68 12.15 -13.47
CA ASN A 200 -3.07 11.85 -13.05
C ASN A 200 -4.11 11.82 -14.20
N GLU A 201 -3.71 12.16 -15.44
CA GLU A 201 -4.65 12.31 -16.57
C GLU A 201 -4.42 11.30 -17.70
N ASN A 202 -3.23 10.70 -17.80
CA ASN A 202 -2.89 9.82 -18.90
C ASN A 202 -2.78 8.37 -18.45
N ILE A 203 -3.70 7.53 -18.92
CA ILE A 203 -3.73 6.09 -18.65
C ILE A 203 -3.50 5.34 -19.96
N GLU A 204 -2.46 4.52 -19.99
CA GLU A 204 -2.20 3.61 -21.11
C GLU A 204 -2.52 2.18 -20.68
N VAL A 205 -3.25 1.45 -21.49
CA VAL A 205 -3.62 0.05 -21.23
C VAL A 205 -3.07 -0.83 -22.34
N SER A 206 -2.32 -1.85 -21.97
CA SER A 206 -1.87 -2.92 -22.85
C SER A 206 -2.41 -4.25 -22.33
N ASP A 207 -3.39 -4.81 -23.04
CA ASP A 207 -4.02 -6.10 -22.71
C ASP A 207 -4.19 -6.94 -23.97
N ASN A 208 -3.10 -7.56 -24.40
CA ASN A 208 -3.07 -8.34 -25.64
C ASN A 208 -3.82 -9.69 -25.55
N GLU A 209 -4.15 -10.13 -24.33
CA GLU A 209 -4.72 -11.46 -24.08
C GLU A 209 -6.09 -11.41 -23.37
N ASN A 210 -6.72 -10.25 -23.34
CA ASN A 210 -8.02 -10.01 -22.70
C ASN A 210 -8.06 -10.45 -21.22
N VAL A 211 -6.96 -10.23 -20.50
CA VAL A 211 -6.85 -10.55 -19.07
C VAL A 211 -7.82 -9.69 -18.27
N LEU A 212 -7.92 -8.40 -18.59
CA LEU A 212 -8.83 -7.47 -17.94
C LEU A 212 -10.29 -7.84 -18.15
N ALA A 213 -10.65 -8.29 -19.36
CA ALA A 213 -12.03 -8.71 -19.65
C ALA A 213 -12.48 -9.95 -18.86
N LYS A 214 -11.53 -10.77 -18.36
CA LYS A 214 -11.83 -11.93 -17.49
C LYS A 214 -11.99 -11.52 -16.02
N VAL A 215 -11.43 -10.39 -15.63
CA VAL A 215 -11.40 -9.90 -14.26
C VAL A 215 -12.49 -8.84 -14.01
N MET A 216 -12.90 -8.11 -15.02
CA MET A 216 -13.97 -7.10 -14.97
C MET A 216 -15.35 -7.72 -15.26
#